data_a36280d1dc748d98cac1ddd5e067d4c9
#
_entry.id   a36280d1dc748d98cac1ddd5e067d4c9
#
_cell.length_a   1.000
_cell.length_b   1.000
_cell.length_c   1.000
_cell.angle_alpha   90.00
_cell.angle_beta   90.00
_cell.angle_gamma   90.00
#
_symmetry.space_group_name_H-M   'P 1'
#
loop_
_entity.id
_entity.type
_entity.pdbx_description
1 polymer ?
#
loop_
_entity_poly.entity_id
_entity_poly.type
_entity_poly.pdbx_seq_one_letter_code
_entity_poly.pdbx_strand_id
1 'polypeptide(L)' 'MNNDVRELRTRKGLSQGQLAQEMDVSRQTINAIETDRYTPSLPLAMALARFFAKSVEEVFHADDEQ' A
#
# COMPACT_ATOMS: atom_id res chain seq x y z
N MET A 1 -9.28 -1.09 -6.13
CA MET A 1 -8.61 0.22 -6.22
C MET A 1 -7.15 0.02 -6.59
N ASN A 2 -6.71 0.65 -7.64
CA ASN A 2 -5.31 0.52 -8.07
C ASN A 2 -4.39 1.26 -7.12
N ASN A 3 -3.16 0.79 -7.01
CA ASN A 3 -2.19 1.44 -6.14
C ASN A 3 -0.77 1.12 -6.60
N ASP A 4 0.17 1.89 -6.06
CA ASP A 4 1.59 1.74 -6.37
C ASP A 4 2.38 1.15 -5.22
N VAL A 5 1.72 0.48 -4.29
CA VAL A 5 2.40 -0.04 -3.09
C VAL A 5 3.53 -0.99 -3.46
N ARG A 6 3.27 -1.92 -4.39
CA ARG A 6 4.29 -2.88 -4.80
C ARG A 6 5.52 -2.19 -5.40
N GLU A 7 5.28 -1.25 -6.29
CA GLU A 7 6.37 -0.52 -6.93
C GLU A 7 7.19 0.27 -5.92
N LEU A 8 6.50 0.99 -5.04
CA LEU A 8 7.19 1.79 -4.03
C LEU A 8 7.95 0.91 -3.05
N ARG A 9 7.35 -0.23 -2.70
CA ARG A 9 7.99 -1.19 -1.79
C ARG A 9 9.28 -1.74 -2.41
N THR A 10 9.19 -2.17 -3.67
CA THR A 10 10.36 -2.75 -4.32
C THR A 10 11.45 -1.73 -4.55
N ARG A 11 11.10 -0.48 -4.78
CA ARG A 11 12.10 0.59 -4.89
C ARG A 11 12.89 0.78 -3.60
N LYS A 12 12.25 0.53 -2.46
CA LYS A 12 12.93 0.61 -1.17
C LYS A 12 13.66 -0.69 -0.83
N GLY A 13 13.57 -1.70 -1.68
CA GLY A 13 14.22 -2.97 -1.45
C GLY A 13 13.56 -3.79 -0.35
N LEU A 14 12.27 -3.60 -0.11
CA LEU A 14 11.56 -4.29 0.96
C LEU A 14 10.76 -5.46 0.42
N SER A 15 10.72 -6.56 1.19
CA SER A 15 9.80 -7.65 0.92
C SER A 15 8.41 -7.28 1.44
N GLN A 16 7.41 -8.06 1.03
CA GLN A 16 6.07 -7.87 1.57
C GLN A 16 6.06 -8.03 3.09
N GLY A 17 6.80 -9.02 3.60
CA GLY A 17 6.88 -9.23 5.03
C GLY A 17 7.53 -8.07 5.77
N GLN A 18 8.55 -7.48 5.18
CA GLN A 18 9.21 -6.34 5.80
C GLN A 18 8.29 -5.13 5.85
N LEU A 19 7.56 -4.87 4.76
CA LEU A 19 6.60 -3.77 4.78
C LEU A 19 5.48 -4.03 5.77
N ALA A 20 5.00 -5.28 5.84
CA ALA A 20 3.96 -5.65 6.79
C ALA A 20 4.40 -5.36 8.22
N GLN A 21 5.65 -5.70 8.54
CA GLN A 21 6.21 -5.41 9.86
C GLN A 21 6.19 -3.91 10.16
N GLU A 22 6.59 -3.10 9.19
CA GLU A 22 6.60 -1.65 9.37
C GLU A 22 5.20 -1.10 9.61
N MET A 23 4.21 -1.71 8.97
CA MET A 23 2.83 -1.25 9.08
C MET A 23 2.05 -1.93 10.20
N ASP A 24 2.67 -2.91 10.87
CA ASP A 24 2.03 -3.67 11.95
C ASP A 24 0.80 -4.41 11.45
N VAL A 25 0.92 -5.03 10.30
CA VAL A 25 -0.14 -5.87 9.72
C VAL A 25 0.50 -7.15 9.21
N SER A 26 -0.33 -8.11 8.78
CA SER A 26 0.17 -9.36 8.26
C SER A 26 0.68 -9.20 6.83
N ARG A 27 1.57 -10.11 6.43
CA ARG A 27 2.05 -10.13 5.05
C ARG A 27 0.90 -10.34 4.07
N GLN A 28 -0.08 -11.13 4.47
CA GLN A 28 -1.24 -11.38 3.63
C GLN A 28 -2.03 -10.10 3.36
N THR A 29 -2.09 -9.21 4.34
CA THR A 29 -2.75 -7.92 4.16
C THR A 29 -2.02 -7.10 3.08
N ILE A 30 -0.70 -7.06 3.14
CA ILE A 30 0.08 -6.32 2.12
C ILE A 30 -0.16 -6.95 0.74
N ASN A 31 -0.11 -8.28 0.66
CA ASN A 31 -0.34 -8.95 -0.61
C ASN A 31 -1.73 -8.63 -1.16
N ALA A 32 -2.75 -8.66 -0.31
CA ALA A 32 -4.11 -8.38 -0.75
C ALA A 32 -4.25 -6.93 -1.24
N ILE A 33 -3.56 -6.00 -0.61
CA ILE A 33 -3.57 -4.62 -1.07
C ILE A 33 -2.90 -4.51 -2.44
N GLU A 34 -1.74 -5.13 -2.60
CA GLU A 34 -0.98 -5.03 -3.84
C GLU A 34 -1.69 -5.68 -5.02
N THR A 35 -2.54 -6.66 -4.76
CA THR A 35 -3.29 -7.35 -5.80
C THR A 35 -4.72 -6.85 -5.97
N ASP A 36 -5.03 -5.72 -5.38
CA ASP A 36 -6.33 -5.05 -5.49
C ASP A 36 -7.49 -5.87 -4.94
N ARG A 37 -7.21 -6.78 -4.03
CA ARG A 37 -8.26 -7.59 -3.40
C ARG A 37 -8.82 -6.93 -2.14
N TYR A 38 -8.09 -5.98 -1.60
CA TYR A 38 -8.43 -5.37 -0.34
C TYR A 38 -8.07 -3.90 -0.38
N THR A 39 -9.03 -3.05 -0.07
CA THR A 39 -8.80 -1.62 0.05
C THR A 39 -8.49 -1.33 1.52
N PRO A 40 -7.30 -0.81 1.85
CA PRO A 40 -6.95 -0.60 3.25
C PRO A 40 -7.84 0.43 3.91
N SER A 41 -7.95 0.33 5.23
CA SER A 41 -8.61 1.37 6.01
C SER A 41 -7.89 2.69 5.80
N LEU A 42 -8.57 3.78 6.08
CA LEU A 42 -7.94 5.10 5.94
C LEU A 42 -6.68 5.23 6.80
N PRO A 43 -6.69 4.82 8.08
CA PRO A 43 -5.45 4.89 8.87
C PRO A 43 -4.30 4.12 8.24
N LEU A 44 -4.56 2.93 7.70
CA LEU A 44 -3.50 2.14 7.08
C LEU A 44 -3.03 2.79 5.79
N ALA A 45 -3.97 3.31 4.99
CA ALA A 45 -3.60 4.00 3.76
C ALA A 45 -2.73 5.22 4.04
N MET A 46 -3.07 5.97 5.09
CA MET A 46 -2.27 7.13 5.48
C MET A 46 -0.89 6.72 5.98
N ALA A 47 -0.82 5.62 6.73
CA ALA A 47 0.47 5.14 7.22
C ALA A 47 1.37 4.70 6.06
N LEU A 48 0.81 4.00 5.09
CA LEU A 48 1.56 3.59 3.90
C LEU A 48 2.06 4.80 3.12
N ALA A 49 1.19 5.77 2.89
CA ALA A 49 1.56 6.96 2.14
C ALA A 49 2.68 7.71 2.86
N ARG A 50 2.55 7.86 4.16
CA ARG A 50 3.57 8.54 4.96
C ARG A 50 4.90 7.79 4.93
N PHE A 51 4.83 6.47 5.01
CA PHE A 51 6.04 5.64 4.95
C PHE A 51 6.79 5.85 3.63
N PHE A 52 6.06 6.02 2.54
CA PHE A 52 6.66 6.23 1.23
C PHE A 52 6.86 7.70 0.90
N ALA A 53 6.59 8.60 1.85
CA ALA A 53 6.75 10.05 1.68
C ALA A 53 5.91 10.58 0.53
N LYS A 54 4.67 10.12 0.43
CA LYS A 54 3.73 10.51 -0.61
C LYS A 54 2.37 10.79 0.00
N SER A 55 1.50 11.39 -0.78
CA SER A 55 0.11 11.55 -0.35
C SER A 55 -0.66 10.26 -0.61
N VAL A 56 -1.81 10.14 0.03
CA VAL A 56 -2.67 8.98 -0.20
C VAL A 56 -3.04 8.89 -1.68
N GLU A 57 -3.34 10.02 -2.28
CA GLU A 57 -3.75 10.05 -3.69
C GLU A 57 -2.62 9.66 -4.64
N GLU A 58 -1.38 9.83 -4.21
CA GLU A 58 -0.25 9.42 -5.03
C GLU A 58 0.01 7.92 -4.95
N VAL A 59 -0.46 7.28 -3.87
CA VAL A 59 -0.25 5.85 -3.68
C VAL A 59 -1.47 5.05 -4.14
N PHE A 60 -2.67 5.54 -3.85
CA PHE A 60 -3.91 4.83 -4.14
C PHE A 60 -4.73 5.62 -5.15
N HIS A 61 -5.15 4.95 -6.20
CA HIS A 61 -5.84 5.59 -7.30
C HIS A 61 -7.25 5.05 -7.41
N ALA A 62 -8.23 5.93 -7.36
CA ALA A 62 -9.60 5.53 -7.55
C ALA A 62 -9.80 5.12 -9.01
N ASP A 63 -10.71 4.19 -9.22
CA ASP A 63 -11.13 3.86 -10.57
C ASP A 63 -11.78 5.12 -11.15
N ASP A 64 -11.47 5.39 -12.41
CA ASP A 64 -11.95 6.62 -12.99
C ASP A 64 -12.86 6.36 -14.16
N GLU A 65 -13.60 5.31 -14.14
CA GLU A 65 -14.58 5.10 -15.17
C GLU A 65 -15.94 5.65 -14.77
N GLN A 66 -16.04 6.49 -13.86
CA GLN A 66 -17.34 7.12 -13.65
C GLN A 66 -17.46 8.41 -14.40
#